data_22daf211be27641543e1cbe190706776
#
_entry.id   22daf211be27641543e1cbe190706776
#
_cell.length_a   1.000
_cell.length_b   1.000
_cell.length_c   1.000
_cell.angle_alpha   90.00
_cell.angle_beta   90.00
_cell.angle_gamma   90.00
#
_symmetry.space_group_name_H-M   'P 1'
#
loop_
_entity.id
_entity.type
_entity.pdbx_description
1 polymer ?
#
loop_
_entity_poly.entity_id
_entity_poly.type
_entity_poly.pdbx_seq_one_letter_code
_entity_poly.pdbx_strand_id
1 'polypeptide(L)'
;MPADAAAYQSPPFYYRNTHSISVAFETEAEAALQALPAPLALPEPATAVLSFYEYPWTTFGPYNEAILSLLVEHKGRPMSYIMHIAVTTEPPMLAGREIWGFPKKLAQIEFKSEKDMVYGTLERPAGVRLASAIVRPERPATNGHSSAPPAVSFRLIPSAEENGRPVCADIVETHTEVKVHEAWTGTGSIAFAECSRLDPWNRLPVVRVIHASYVLSEMMLGFGKVIDRLE
;
A
#
# COMPACT_ATOMS: atom_id res chain seq x y z
N MET A 1 0.59 2.24 22.72
CA MET A 1 -0.82 2.64 22.75
C MET A 1 -1.19 2.98 24.18
N PRO A 2 -1.82 4.13 24.46
CA PRO A 2 -2.27 4.48 25.82
C PRO A 2 -3.25 3.43 26.36
N ALA A 3 -3.15 3.09 27.65
CA ALA A 3 -3.90 1.97 28.25
C ALA A 3 -5.41 2.19 28.21
N ASP A 4 -5.87 3.42 28.45
CA ASP A 4 -7.30 3.74 28.60
C ASP A 4 -7.91 4.49 27.40
N ALA A 5 -7.14 4.68 26.30
CA ALA A 5 -7.56 5.40 25.11
C ALA A 5 -7.08 4.70 23.85
N ALA A 6 -7.53 3.46 23.66
CA ALA A 6 -7.21 2.67 22.48
C ALA A 6 -7.86 3.30 21.23
N ALA A 7 -7.06 3.60 20.21
CA ALA A 7 -7.54 4.16 18.96
C ALA A 7 -8.07 3.09 17.97
N TYR A 8 -7.80 1.81 18.23
CA TYR A 8 -8.20 0.67 17.41
C TYR A 8 -8.25 -0.61 18.24
N GLN A 9 -8.93 -1.62 17.71
CA GLN A 9 -8.98 -2.97 18.30
C GLN A 9 -7.74 -3.78 17.91
N SER A 10 -7.49 -4.90 18.62
CA SER A 10 -6.43 -5.83 18.22
C SER A 10 -6.79 -6.59 16.93
N PRO A 11 -5.81 -6.99 16.09
CA PRO A 11 -6.03 -7.89 14.98
C PRO A 11 -6.68 -9.23 15.44
N PRO A 12 -7.36 -9.97 14.54
CA PRO A 12 -7.44 -9.72 13.10
C PRO A 12 -8.48 -8.67 12.72
N PHE A 13 -8.22 -7.99 11.59
CA PHE A 13 -9.14 -7.03 10.98
C PHE A 13 -9.79 -7.65 9.75
N TYR A 14 -11.11 -7.49 9.63
CA TYR A 14 -11.90 -8.06 8.54
C TYR A 14 -12.37 -6.98 7.60
N TYR A 15 -12.40 -7.31 6.30
CA TYR A 15 -12.80 -6.44 5.20
C TYR A 15 -13.80 -7.18 4.34
N ARG A 16 -14.92 -6.53 4.02
CA ARG A 16 -15.99 -7.08 3.19
C ARG A 16 -16.26 -6.18 1.99
N ASN A 17 -16.57 -6.82 0.87
CA ASN A 17 -16.90 -6.12 -0.36
C ASN A 17 -15.83 -5.07 -0.75
N THR A 18 -14.57 -5.42 -0.60
CA THR A 18 -13.45 -4.55 -0.94
C THR A 18 -13.34 -4.40 -2.45
N HIS A 19 -13.44 -3.19 -2.94
CA HIS A 19 -13.13 -2.84 -4.32
C HIS A 19 -11.71 -2.31 -4.42
N SER A 20 -10.96 -2.78 -5.39
CA SER A 20 -9.61 -2.27 -5.63
C SER A 20 -9.28 -2.16 -7.11
N ILE A 21 -8.48 -1.15 -7.43
CA ILE A 21 -7.76 -1.07 -8.70
C ILE A 21 -6.27 -1.07 -8.41
N SER A 22 -5.51 -1.75 -9.26
CA SER A 22 -4.06 -1.80 -9.19
C SER A 22 -3.45 -1.63 -10.57
N VAL A 23 -2.45 -0.77 -10.67
CA VAL A 23 -1.67 -0.57 -11.88
C VAL A 23 -0.21 -0.82 -11.58
N ALA A 24 0.32 -1.91 -12.15
CA ALA A 24 1.73 -2.24 -12.09
C ALA A 24 2.48 -1.53 -13.23
N PHE A 25 3.62 -0.97 -12.92
CA PHE A 25 4.44 -0.23 -13.87
C PHE A 25 5.93 -0.47 -13.64
N GLU A 26 6.68 -0.42 -14.72
CA GLU A 26 8.14 -0.39 -14.70
C GLU A 26 8.60 1.03 -14.31
N THR A 27 9.60 1.10 -13.44
CA THR A 27 10.23 2.35 -13.02
C THR A 27 11.73 2.30 -13.27
N GLU A 28 12.39 3.45 -13.16
CA GLU A 28 13.83 3.53 -13.27
C GLU A 28 14.52 2.85 -12.09
N ALA A 29 15.46 1.95 -12.36
CA ALA A 29 16.17 1.18 -11.33
C ALA A 29 16.94 2.10 -10.37
N GLU A 30 17.55 3.16 -10.87
CA GLU A 30 18.28 4.13 -10.03
C GLU A 30 17.36 4.83 -9.03
N ALA A 31 16.19 5.29 -9.48
CA ALA A 31 15.19 5.92 -8.61
C ALA A 31 14.64 4.94 -7.55
N ALA A 32 14.43 3.68 -7.95
CA ALA A 32 13.99 2.63 -7.05
C ALA A 32 15.05 2.30 -5.99
N LEU A 33 16.33 2.18 -6.38
CA LEU A 33 17.44 1.91 -5.46
C LEU A 33 17.63 3.04 -4.43
N GLN A 34 17.47 4.30 -4.85
CA GLN A 34 17.53 5.45 -3.92
C GLN A 34 16.38 5.45 -2.90
N ALA A 35 15.26 4.82 -3.23
CA ALA A 35 14.09 4.71 -2.36
C ALA A 35 14.09 3.43 -1.50
N LEU A 36 14.99 2.49 -1.79
CA LEU A 36 15.00 1.16 -1.20
C LEU A 36 15.89 1.14 0.05
N PRO A 37 15.31 0.88 1.25
CA PRO A 37 16.11 0.73 2.46
C PRO A 37 16.80 -0.64 2.50
N ALA A 38 18.06 -0.66 2.99
CA ALA A 38 18.71 -1.93 3.32
C ALA A 38 17.90 -2.69 4.43
N PRO A 39 17.85 -4.03 4.43
CA PRO A 39 18.57 -4.98 3.59
C PRO A 39 17.77 -5.50 2.38
N LEU A 40 16.79 -4.75 1.88
CA LEU A 40 16.01 -5.17 0.73
C LEU A 40 16.83 -5.06 -0.57
N ALA A 41 16.58 -5.97 -1.52
CA ALA A 41 17.19 -5.97 -2.84
C ALA A 41 16.14 -5.68 -3.93
N LEU A 42 16.58 -5.07 -5.02
CA LEU A 42 15.73 -4.74 -6.16
C LEU A 42 15.88 -5.81 -7.25
N PRO A 43 14.80 -6.53 -7.62
CA PRO A 43 14.82 -7.38 -8.80
C PRO A 43 14.75 -6.56 -10.09
N GLU A 44 15.19 -7.13 -11.19
CA GLU A 44 15.06 -6.54 -12.52
C GLU A 44 13.99 -7.26 -13.35
N PRO A 45 13.12 -6.51 -14.04
CA PRO A 45 13.01 -5.05 -14.07
C PRO A 45 12.41 -4.49 -12.78
N ALA A 46 12.82 -3.28 -12.41
CA ALA A 46 12.25 -2.55 -11.27
C ALA A 46 10.75 -2.33 -11.49
N THR A 47 9.93 -2.91 -10.65
CA THR A 47 8.48 -2.89 -10.80
C THR A 47 7.79 -2.33 -9.56
N ALA A 48 6.95 -1.33 -9.75
CA ALA A 48 6.13 -0.73 -8.71
C ALA A 48 4.64 -0.93 -9.00
N VAL A 49 3.82 -0.81 -7.95
CA VAL A 49 2.36 -0.93 -8.06
C VAL A 49 1.72 0.23 -7.33
N LEU A 50 0.86 0.99 -8.04
CA LEU A 50 -0.05 1.94 -7.44
C LEU A 50 -1.43 1.31 -7.33
N SER A 51 -1.96 1.24 -6.11
CA SER A 51 -3.27 0.66 -5.84
C SER A 51 -4.17 1.64 -5.11
N PHE A 52 -5.46 1.61 -5.42
CA PHE A 52 -6.51 2.29 -4.67
C PHE A 52 -7.54 1.27 -4.20
N TYR A 53 -8.02 1.46 -2.99
CA TYR A 53 -9.01 0.59 -2.35
C TYR A 53 -10.17 1.42 -1.84
N GLU A 54 -11.38 0.89 -2.04
CA GLU A 54 -12.57 1.28 -1.33
C GLU A 54 -12.96 0.13 -0.38
N TYR A 55 -13.05 0.43 0.89
CA TYR A 55 -13.46 -0.49 1.94
C TYR A 55 -14.82 -0.06 2.50
N PRO A 56 -15.93 -0.52 1.92
CA PRO A 56 -17.27 -0.10 2.37
C PRO A 56 -17.61 -0.63 3.77
N TRP A 57 -16.99 -1.74 4.16
CA TRP A 57 -17.18 -2.32 5.47
C TRP A 57 -15.92 -2.99 6.00
N THR A 58 -15.45 -2.55 7.15
CA THR A 58 -14.32 -3.14 7.87
C THR A 58 -14.52 -3.10 9.38
N THR A 59 -13.64 -3.78 10.10
CA THR A 59 -13.57 -3.68 11.57
C THR A 59 -13.27 -2.25 12.06
N PHE A 60 -12.69 -1.39 11.20
CA PHE A 60 -12.43 0.03 11.48
C PHE A 60 -13.59 0.97 11.10
N GLY A 61 -14.65 0.46 10.46
CA GLY A 61 -15.63 1.24 9.72
C GLY A 61 -15.20 1.44 8.25
N PRO A 62 -16.00 2.17 7.45
CA PRO A 62 -15.69 2.42 6.03
C PRO A 62 -14.53 3.40 5.86
N TYR A 63 -13.64 3.15 4.89
CA TYR A 63 -12.58 4.07 4.51
C TYR A 63 -12.00 3.75 3.14
N ASN A 64 -11.24 4.68 2.58
CA ASN A 64 -10.48 4.49 1.35
C ASN A 64 -8.97 4.50 1.64
N GLU A 65 -8.22 3.81 0.79
CA GLU A 65 -6.77 3.67 0.92
C GLU A 65 -6.07 3.78 -0.44
N ALA A 66 -4.91 4.41 -0.46
CA ALA A 66 -3.99 4.41 -1.59
C ALA A 66 -2.64 3.86 -1.15
N ILE A 67 -2.05 2.97 -1.96
CA ILE A 67 -0.77 2.32 -1.69
C ILE A 67 0.15 2.45 -2.89
N LEU A 68 1.39 2.89 -2.67
CA LEU A 68 2.49 2.75 -3.61
C LEU A 68 3.48 1.75 -3.03
N SER A 69 3.68 0.64 -3.73
CA SER A 69 4.61 -0.41 -3.34
C SER A 69 5.63 -0.69 -4.43
N LEU A 70 6.80 -1.18 -4.02
CA LEU A 70 7.88 -1.62 -4.89
C LEU A 70 8.08 -3.13 -4.71
N LEU A 71 8.13 -3.88 -5.80
CA LEU A 71 8.50 -5.30 -5.74
C LEU A 71 9.99 -5.40 -5.39
N VAL A 72 10.29 -6.19 -4.40
CA VAL A 72 11.63 -6.31 -3.80
C VAL A 72 11.92 -7.76 -3.45
N GLU A 73 13.16 -8.03 -3.07
CA GLU A 73 13.56 -9.30 -2.45
C GLU A 73 14.15 -9.06 -1.07
N HIS A 74 13.83 -9.95 -0.14
CA HIS A 74 14.49 -10.06 1.15
C HIS A 74 15.06 -11.48 1.31
N LYS A 75 16.40 -11.59 1.36
CA LYS A 75 17.09 -12.89 1.46
C LYS A 75 16.63 -13.88 0.34
N GLY A 76 16.47 -13.38 -0.90
CA GLY A 76 16.04 -14.17 -2.07
C GLY A 76 14.54 -14.48 -2.12
N ARG A 77 13.72 -13.96 -1.20
CA ARG A 77 12.25 -14.14 -1.22
C ARG A 77 11.58 -12.90 -1.80
N PRO A 78 10.69 -13.05 -2.79
CA PRO A 78 9.95 -11.91 -3.33
C PRO A 78 8.98 -11.33 -2.28
N MET A 79 8.95 -10.01 -2.18
CA MET A 79 8.12 -9.24 -1.26
C MET A 79 7.62 -7.95 -1.92
N SER A 80 6.61 -7.33 -1.32
CA SER A 80 6.08 -6.03 -1.73
C SER A 80 6.41 -5.00 -0.64
N TYR A 81 7.39 -4.13 -0.90
CA TYR A 81 7.76 -3.06 0.03
C TYR A 81 6.75 -1.92 -0.05
N ILE A 82 6.11 -1.62 1.08
CA ILE A 82 5.16 -0.51 1.19
C ILE A 82 5.93 0.81 1.34
N MET A 83 6.07 1.54 0.24
CA MET A 83 6.78 2.82 0.21
C MET A 83 5.94 3.96 0.77
N HIS A 84 4.70 4.07 0.28
CA HIS A 84 3.74 5.09 0.69
C HIS A 84 2.36 4.48 0.83
N ILE A 85 1.63 4.94 1.83
CA ILE A 85 0.25 4.54 2.05
C ILE A 85 -0.50 5.71 2.66
N ALA A 86 -1.71 5.94 2.17
CA ALA A 86 -2.61 6.96 2.67
C ALA A 86 -3.98 6.36 2.94
N VAL A 87 -4.67 6.87 3.95
CA VAL A 87 -6.01 6.44 4.36
C VAL A 87 -6.89 7.64 4.69
N THR A 88 -8.21 7.46 4.63
CA THR A 88 -9.16 8.55 4.89
C THR A 88 -9.56 8.68 6.36
N THR A 89 -9.25 7.71 7.22
CA THR A 89 -9.67 7.71 8.64
C THR A 89 -8.51 7.35 9.59
N GLU A 90 -8.66 7.77 10.84
CA GLU A 90 -7.63 7.66 11.87
C GLU A 90 -7.36 6.23 12.37
N PRO A 91 -8.38 5.38 12.70
CA PRO A 91 -8.11 4.06 13.28
C PRO A 91 -7.20 3.16 12.43
N PRO A 92 -7.42 2.99 11.10
CA PRO A 92 -6.51 2.20 10.26
C PRO A 92 -5.14 2.86 10.06
N MET A 93 -5.03 4.19 10.20
CA MET A 93 -3.75 4.87 10.17
C MET A 93 -2.90 4.49 11.39
N LEU A 94 -3.45 4.64 12.58
CA LEU A 94 -2.74 4.37 13.83
C LEU A 94 -2.40 2.88 13.96
N ALA A 95 -3.36 1.98 13.72
CA ALA A 95 -3.10 0.55 13.71
C ALA A 95 -1.98 0.17 12.73
N GLY A 96 -2.02 0.70 11.51
CA GLY A 96 -1.00 0.44 10.48
C GLY A 96 0.39 0.84 10.91
N ARG A 97 0.53 2.02 11.49
CA ARG A 97 1.81 2.56 11.94
C ARG A 97 2.37 1.83 13.16
N GLU A 98 1.52 1.55 14.14
CA GLU A 98 1.95 0.99 15.43
C GLU A 98 2.19 -0.52 15.35
N ILE A 99 1.37 -1.29 14.63
CA ILE A 99 1.45 -2.75 14.59
C ILE A 99 2.48 -3.22 13.56
N TRP A 100 2.37 -2.73 12.30
CA TRP A 100 3.18 -3.24 11.19
C TRP A 100 4.27 -2.27 10.71
N GLY A 101 4.22 -0.99 11.13
CA GLY A 101 5.14 0.02 10.60
C GLY A 101 4.76 0.52 9.20
N PHE A 102 3.53 0.35 8.77
CA PHE A 102 3.05 0.92 7.51
C PHE A 102 3.15 2.44 7.56
N PRO A 103 3.75 3.13 6.58
CA PRO A 103 3.96 4.58 6.61
C PRO A 103 2.67 5.37 6.31
N LYS A 104 1.56 5.00 6.98
CA LYS A 104 0.23 5.57 6.76
C LYS A 104 0.13 7.03 7.16
N LYS A 105 -0.56 7.81 6.32
CA LYS A 105 -0.92 9.21 6.54
C LYS A 105 -2.39 9.43 6.23
N LEU A 106 -3.01 10.41 6.88
CA LEU A 106 -4.36 10.85 6.51
C LEU A 106 -4.32 11.64 5.21
N ALA A 107 -5.28 11.37 4.32
CA ALA A 107 -5.43 12.06 3.06
C ALA A 107 -6.90 12.04 2.58
N GLN A 108 -7.22 12.82 1.56
CA GLN A 108 -8.46 12.65 0.81
C GLN A 108 -8.22 11.66 -0.33
N ILE A 109 -9.06 10.65 -0.39
CA ILE A 109 -8.99 9.60 -1.40
C ILE A 109 -10.39 9.36 -1.94
N GLU A 110 -10.54 9.51 -3.25
CA GLU A 110 -11.74 9.11 -3.95
C GLU A 110 -11.51 7.78 -4.66
N PHE A 111 -12.54 6.95 -4.68
CA PHE A 111 -12.63 5.74 -5.49
C PHE A 111 -13.99 5.77 -6.18
N LYS A 112 -14.02 5.72 -7.50
CA LYS A 112 -15.26 5.83 -8.26
C LYS A 112 -15.27 4.87 -9.44
N SER A 113 -16.47 4.33 -9.72
CA SER A 113 -16.76 3.61 -10.94
C SER A 113 -17.73 4.46 -11.77
N GLU A 114 -17.34 4.83 -12.98
CA GLU A 114 -18.15 5.64 -13.88
C GLU A 114 -18.00 5.17 -15.32
N LYS A 115 -19.11 4.89 -15.98
CA LYS A 115 -19.17 4.31 -17.32
C LYS A 115 -18.40 2.99 -17.39
N ASP A 116 -17.35 2.93 -18.23
CA ASP A 116 -16.49 1.77 -18.45
C ASP A 116 -15.15 1.86 -17.68
N MET A 117 -15.05 2.77 -16.71
CA MET A 117 -13.83 3.06 -15.98
C MET A 117 -14.01 2.98 -14.46
N VAL A 118 -12.97 2.53 -13.80
CA VAL A 118 -12.81 2.68 -12.35
C VAL A 118 -11.56 3.52 -12.10
N TYR A 119 -11.68 4.52 -11.24
CA TYR A 119 -10.54 5.40 -10.95
C TYR A 119 -10.41 5.73 -9.47
N GLY A 120 -9.16 5.97 -9.08
CA GLY A 120 -8.77 6.43 -7.77
C GLY A 120 -7.98 7.73 -7.84
N THR A 121 -8.19 8.60 -6.86
CA THR A 121 -7.43 9.84 -6.72
C THR A 121 -7.00 10.06 -5.28
N LEU A 122 -5.81 10.61 -5.12
CA LEU A 122 -5.20 10.93 -3.83
C LEU A 122 -4.85 12.40 -3.75
N GLU A 123 -5.31 13.08 -2.70
CA GLU A 123 -4.98 14.49 -2.42
C GLU A 123 -4.47 14.66 -1.00
N ARG A 124 -3.38 15.42 -0.86
CA ARG A 124 -2.82 15.79 0.43
C ARG A 124 -1.90 17.04 0.32
N PRO A 125 -2.27 18.19 0.95
CA PRO A 125 -3.58 18.43 1.58
C PRO A 125 -4.74 18.42 0.57
N ALA A 126 -5.95 18.62 1.05
CA ALA A 126 -7.14 18.75 0.21
C ALA A 126 -6.92 19.75 -0.94
N GLY A 127 -7.30 19.38 -2.16
CA GLY A 127 -7.10 20.17 -3.36
C GLY A 127 -5.70 20.05 -4.01
N VAL A 128 -4.75 19.36 -3.37
CA VAL A 128 -3.42 19.09 -3.95
C VAL A 128 -3.33 17.63 -4.36
N ARG A 129 -3.46 17.37 -5.65
CA ARG A 129 -3.39 16.02 -6.24
C ARG A 129 -1.97 15.47 -6.15
N LEU A 130 -1.79 14.32 -5.52
CA LEU A 130 -0.51 13.60 -5.44
C LEU A 130 -0.42 12.47 -6.45
N ALA A 131 -1.49 11.69 -6.58
CA ALA A 131 -1.54 10.54 -7.48
C ALA A 131 -2.95 10.30 -8.01
N SER A 132 -3.05 9.66 -9.16
CA SER A 132 -4.28 9.12 -9.71
C SER A 132 -4.02 7.85 -10.51
N ALA A 133 -5.00 6.95 -10.54
CA ALA A 133 -5.01 5.77 -11.39
C ALA A 133 -6.39 5.60 -12.03
N ILE A 134 -6.40 5.13 -13.27
CA ILE A 134 -7.61 4.76 -14.00
C ILE A 134 -7.39 3.34 -14.50
N VAL A 135 -8.41 2.49 -14.36
CA VAL A 135 -8.46 1.16 -14.95
C VAL A 135 -9.76 1.03 -15.73
N ARG A 136 -9.66 0.55 -16.96
CA ARG A 136 -10.79 0.09 -17.75
C ARG A 136 -10.81 -1.43 -17.72
N PRO A 137 -11.72 -2.06 -16.96
CA PRO A 137 -11.86 -3.52 -16.96
C PRO A 137 -12.38 -3.99 -18.32
N GLU A 138 -11.64 -4.88 -18.99
CA GLU A 138 -11.99 -5.33 -20.36
C GLU A 138 -12.28 -6.83 -20.41
N ARG A 139 -11.61 -7.61 -19.59
CA ARG A 139 -11.71 -9.08 -19.59
C ARG A 139 -11.66 -9.63 -18.18
N PRO A 140 -12.51 -10.64 -17.86
CA PRO A 140 -12.34 -11.38 -16.62
C PRO A 140 -10.94 -11.99 -16.55
N ALA A 141 -10.32 -11.95 -15.36
CA ALA A 141 -9.06 -12.62 -15.14
C ALA A 141 -9.28 -14.14 -15.13
N THR A 142 -8.65 -14.84 -16.09
CA THR A 142 -8.86 -16.30 -16.31
C THR A 142 -8.01 -17.19 -15.43
N ASN A 143 -6.92 -16.65 -14.86
CA ASN A 143 -6.03 -17.41 -14.00
C ASN A 143 -6.31 -17.07 -12.56
N GLY A 144 -6.59 -18.12 -11.77
CA GLY A 144 -6.74 -18.01 -10.34
C GLY A 144 -5.63 -17.16 -9.74
N HIS A 145 -6.01 -16.30 -8.88
CA HIS A 145 -5.30 -15.23 -8.22
C HIS A 145 -3.83 -15.55 -7.98
N SER A 146 -2.94 -14.92 -8.71
CA SER A 146 -1.57 -14.77 -8.26
C SER A 146 -1.65 -14.01 -6.94
N SER A 147 -1.43 -14.68 -5.82
CA SER A 147 -1.30 -14.01 -4.54
C SER A 147 -0.16 -13.00 -4.67
N ALA A 148 -0.47 -11.73 -4.42
CA ALA A 148 0.58 -10.73 -4.30
C ALA A 148 1.63 -11.22 -3.28
N PRO A 149 2.92 -10.98 -3.51
CA PRO A 149 3.93 -11.35 -2.54
C PRO A 149 3.62 -10.68 -1.18
N PRO A 150 4.08 -11.27 -0.06
CA PRO A 150 3.87 -10.70 1.26
C PRO A 150 4.33 -9.25 1.32
N ALA A 151 3.58 -8.41 2.01
CA ALA A 151 4.00 -7.05 2.24
C ALA A 151 5.18 -7.02 3.23
N VAL A 152 6.12 -6.11 3.02
CA VAL A 152 7.20 -5.82 3.95
C VAL A 152 7.23 -4.33 4.26
N SER A 153 7.48 -4.00 5.52
CA SER A 153 7.54 -2.63 6.03
C SER A 153 8.58 -2.47 7.14
N PHE A 154 8.97 -1.23 7.39
CA PHE A 154 9.91 -0.87 8.45
C PHE A 154 9.12 -0.27 9.62
N ARG A 155 9.06 -1.00 10.72
CA ARG A 155 8.47 -0.53 11.96
C ARG A 155 9.54 0.17 12.79
N LEU A 156 9.59 1.49 12.69
CA LEU A 156 10.53 2.34 13.40
C LEU A 156 9.77 3.21 14.41
N ILE A 157 9.99 2.97 15.70
CA ILE A 157 9.44 3.76 16.78
C ILE A 157 10.60 4.53 17.42
N PRO A 158 10.64 5.86 17.27
CA PRO A 158 11.72 6.67 17.84
C PRO A 158 11.67 6.66 19.38
N SER A 159 12.79 6.97 20.01
CA SER A 159 12.84 7.27 21.45
C SER A 159 12.06 8.54 21.77
N ALA A 160 11.47 8.59 22.95
CA ALA A 160 10.95 9.83 23.53
C ALA A 160 12.07 10.72 24.13
N GLU A 161 13.27 10.17 24.32
CA GLU A 161 14.43 10.87 24.87
C GLU A 161 15.30 11.43 23.74
N GLU A 162 15.86 12.63 23.96
CA GLU A 162 16.83 13.22 23.04
C GLU A 162 18.05 12.31 22.87
N ASN A 163 18.43 12.03 21.61
CA ASN A 163 19.53 11.11 21.25
C ASN A 163 19.37 9.67 21.75
N GLY A 164 18.17 9.28 22.21
CA GLY A 164 17.87 7.91 22.59
C GLY A 164 17.81 6.98 21.36
N ARG A 165 18.18 5.70 21.54
CA ARG A 165 17.99 4.70 20.48
C ARG A 165 16.51 4.47 20.22
N PRO A 166 16.11 4.14 18.98
CA PRO A 166 14.74 3.74 18.70
C PRO A 166 14.26 2.64 19.64
N VAL A 167 13.03 2.74 20.13
CA VAL A 167 12.40 1.70 20.95
C VAL A 167 12.21 0.42 20.15
N CYS A 168 12.01 0.57 18.84
CA CYS A 168 11.79 -0.53 17.91
C CYS A 168 12.31 -0.12 16.53
N ALA A 169 13.06 -1.01 15.90
CA ALA A 169 13.53 -0.89 14.51
C ALA A 169 13.46 -2.27 13.85
N ASP A 170 12.23 -2.69 13.46
CA ASP A 170 11.93 -4.01 12.96
C ASP A 170 11.61 -3.98 11.46
N ILE A 171 11.96 -5.04 10.75
CA ILE A 171 11.41 -5.37 9.45
C ILE A 171 10.25 -6.34 9.67
N VAL A 172 9.06 -5.94 9.25
CA VAL A 172 7.82 -6.69 9.48
C VAL A 172 7.28 -7.21 8.16
N GLU A 173 7.13 -8.53 8.08
CA GLU A 173 6.40 -9.22 7.03
C GLU A 173 4.91 -9.30 7.39
N THR A 174 4.04 -9.01 6.45
CA THR A 174 2.59 -9.03 6.66
C THR A 174 1.92 -9.83 5.54
N HIS A 175 1.08 -10.78 5.95
CA HIS A 175 0.24 -11.56 5.05
C HIS A 175 -1.21 -11.12 5.19
N THR A 176 -1.86 -10.87 4.06
CA THR A 176 -3.30 -10.65 4.01
C THR A 176 -3.95 -11.88 3.38
N GLU A 177 -4.87 -12.50 4.09
CA GLU A 177 -5.70 -13.55 3.49
C GLU A 177 -6.74 -12.87 2.61
N VAL A 178 -6.80 -13.28 1.33
CA VAL A 178 -7.69 -12.66 0.34
C VAL A 178 -8.57 -13.74 -0.29
N LYS A 179 -9.88 -13.52 -0.23
CA LYS A 179 -10.86 -14.30 -0.98
C LYS A 179 -11.42 -13.42 -2.10
N VAL A 180 -11.02 -13.69 -3.32
CA VAL A 180 -11.48 -12.93 -4.48
C VAL A 180 -12.82 -13.45 -4.95
N HIS A 181 -13.76 -12.54 -5.18
CA HIS A 181 -15.08 -12.81 -5.75
C HIS A 181 -15.11 -12.54 -7.24
N GLU A 182 -14.43 -11.47 -7.66
CA GLU A 182 -14.40 -11.02 -9.04
C GLU A 182 -13.04 -10.35 -9.33
N ALA A 183 -12.47 -10.65 -10.49
CA ALA A 183 -11.24 -10.02 -10.94
C ALA A 183 -11.30 -9.76 -12.45
N TRP A 184 -10.83 -8.57 -12.85
CA TRP A 184 -10.78 -8.12 -14.23
C TRP A 184 -9.40 -7.57 -14.55
N THR A 185 -8.97 -7.75 -15.78
CA THR A 185 -7.80 -7.13 -16.37
C THR A 185 -8.20 -6.23 -17.51
N GLY A 186 -7.37 -5.24 -17.81
CA GLY A 186 -7.63 -4.33 -18.92
C GLY A 186 -6.54 -3.27 -19.06
N THR A 187 -6.90 -2.16 -19.69
CA THR A 187 -6.00 -1.02 -19.81
C THR A 187 -6.01 -0.17 -18.55
N GLY A 188 -4.86 0.43 -18.25
CA GLY A 188 -4.72 1.33 -17.11
C GLY A 188 -3.76 2.47 -17.37
N SER A 189 -3.94 3.54 -16.62
CA SER A 189 -3.04 4.69 -16.60
C SER A 189 -2.85 5.19 -15.18
N ILE A 190 -1.69 5.78 -14.92
CA ILE A 190 -1.36 6.43 -13.65
C ILE A 190 -0.72 7.79 -13.91
N ALA A 191 -0.90 8.69 -12.96
CA ALA A 191 -0.22 9.97 -12.97
C ALA A 191 0.19 10.35 -11.54
N PHE A 192 1.41 10.86 -11.41
CA PHE A 192 1.91 11.48 -10.19
C PHE A 192 2.13 12.97 -10.45
N ALA A 193 1.70 13.80 -9.51
CA ALA A 193 1.98 15.23 -9.54
C ALA A 193 3.27 15.56 -8.78
N GLU A 194 3.70 16.82 -8.83
CA GLU A 194 4.77 17.30 -7.96
C GLU A 194 4.35 17.22 -6.49
N CYS A 195 5.27 16.76 -5.65
CA CYS A 195 4.99 16.44 -4.26
C CYS A 195 5.96 17.17 -3.32
N SER A 196 5.56 17.22 -2.05
CA SER A 196 6.43 17.74 -1.00
C SER A 196 7.46 16.71 -0.55
N ARG A 197 8.47 17.16 0.20
CA ARG A 197 9.43 16.23 0.84
C ARG A 197 8.77 15.20 1.76
N LEU A 198 7.61 15.53 2.34
CA LEU A 198 6.87 14.64 3.24
C LEU A 198 5.99 13.64 2.48
N ASP A 199 5.64 13.94 1.23
CA ASP A 199 4.71 13.14 0.42
C ASP A 199 5.29 12.93 -1.00
N PRO A 200 6.46 12.24 -1.14
CA PRO A 200 7.16 12.08 -2.41
C PRO A 200 6.61 10.92 -3.25
N TRP A 201 5.32 10.97 -3.60
CA TRP A 201 4.64 9.94 -4.40
C TRP A 201 5.20 9.83 -5.81
N ASN A 202 5.77 10.93 -6.35
CA ASN A 202 6.39 11.00 -7.69
C ASN A 202 7.85 10.53 -7.75
N ARG A 203 8.36 9.93 -6.66
CA ARG A 203 9.78 9.49 -6.61
C ARG A 203 10.11 8.40 -7.63
N LEU A 204 9.13 7.58 -8.01
CA LEU A 204 9.30 6.52 -9.00
C LEU A 204 8.73 6.97 -10.35
N PRO A 205 9.58 7.31 -11.34
CA PRO A 205 9.12 7.62 -12.69
C PRO A 205 8.38 6.45 -13.34
N VAL A 206 7.34 6.74 -14.10
CA VAL A 206 6.59 5.72 -14.84
C VAL A 206 7.25 5.54 -16.21
N VAL A 207 7.96 4.44 -16.39
CA VAL A 207 8.56 4.09 -17.68
C VAL A 207 7.48 3.51 -18.61
N ARG A 208 6.73 2.53 -18.13
CA ARG A 208 5.58 1.94 -18.84
C ARG A 208 4.66 1.22 -17.88
N VAL A 209 3.38 1.20 -18.20
CA VAL A 209 2.39 0.37 -17.51
C VAL A 209 2.55 -1.07 -17.99
N ILE A 210 2.62 -2.01 -17.04
CA ILE A 210 2.79 -3.44 -17.29
C ILE A 210 1.44 -4.16 -17.23
N HIS A 211 0.64 -3.83 -16.22
CA HIS A 211 -0.61 -4.52 -15.92
C HIS A 211 -1.58 -3.60 -15.20
N ALA A 212 -2.86 -3.77 -15.47
CA ALA A 212 -3.93 -3.08 -14.75
C ALA A 212 -5.04 -4.06 -14.42
N SER A 213 -5.57 -3.96 -13.21
CA SER A 213 -6.63 -4.85 -12.73
C SER A 213 -7.63 -4.12 -11.84
N TYR A 214 -8.85 -4.66 -11.82
CA TYR A 214 -9.88 -4.39 -10.84
C TYR A 214 -10.23 -5.69 -10.12
N VAL A 215 -10.42 -5.62 -8.79
CA VAL A 215 -10.74 -6.80 -7.98
C VAL A 215 -11.81 -6.46 -6.95
N LEU A 216 -12.79 -7.36 -6.82
CA LEU A 216 -13.74 -7.42 -5.71
C LEU A 216 -13.37 -8.59 -4.82
N SER A 217 -13.16 -8.33 -3.52
CA SER A 217 -12.66 -9.34 -2.58
C SER A 217 -13.17 -9.15 -1.16
N GLU A 218 -12.95 -10.18 -0.35
CA GLU A 218 -12.94 -10.11 1.11
C GLU A 218 -11.52 -10.35 1.59
N MET A 219 -11.15 -9.73 2.70
CA MET A 219 -9.79 -9.85 3.24
C MET A 219 -9.82 -10.02 4.75
N MET A 220 -8.77 -10.65 5.27
CA MET A 220 -8.45 -10.68 6.69
C MET A 220 -6.97 -10.33 6.88
N LEU A 221 -6.72 -9.32 7.70
CA LEU A 221 -5.39 -8.86 8.05
C LEU A 221 -5.08 -9.22 9.50
N GLY A 222 -4.18 -10.18 9.68
CA GLY A 222 -3.71 -10.63 10.99
C GLY A 222 -2.50 -9.84 11.51
N PHE A 223 -1.84 -10.39 12.52
CA PHE A 223 -0.55 -9.86 12.99
C PHE A 223 0.53 -10.05 11.91
N GLY A 224 1.55 -9.19 11.95
CA GLY A 224 2.76 -9.36 11.17
C GLY A 224 3.78 -10.28 11.88
N LYS A 225 4.84 -10.60 11.15
CA LYS A 225 6.01 -11.34 11.65
C LYS A 225 7.25 -10.46 11.53
N VAL A 226 7.94 -10.24 12.64
CA VAL A 226 9.28 -9.63 12.60
C VAL A 226 10.24 -10.63 11.93
N ILE A 227 10.81 -10.25 10.79
CA ILE A 227 11.72 -11.10 10.00
C ILE A 227 13.18 -10.65 10.08
N ASP A 228 13.41 -9.41 10.53
CA ASP A 228 14.74 -8.87 10.79
C ASP A 228 14.66 -7.69 11.76
N ARG A 229 15.78 -7.32 12.36
CA ARG A 229 15.90 -6.15 13.23
C ARG A 229 17.09 -5.31 12.78
N LEU A 230 16.86 -4.00 12.70
CA LEU A 230 17.92 -3.04 12.41
C LEU A 230 18.60 -2.64 13.73
N GLU A 231 19.93 -2.71 13.77
CA GLU A 231 20.75 -2.31 14.92
C GLU A 231 20.88 -0.78 15.03
#